data_3b6d5c32149b03840e70e3cebc0e9f34
#
_entry.id   3b6d5c32149b03840e70e3cebc0e9f34
#
_cell.length_a   1.000
_cell.length_b   1.000
_cell.length_c   1.000
_cell.angle_alpha   90.00
_cell.angle_beta   90.00
_cell.angle_gamma   90.00
#
_symmetry.space_group_name_H-M   'P 1'
#
loop_
_entity.id
_entity.type
_entity.pdbx_description
1 polymer ?
#
loop_
_entity_poly.entity_id
_entity_poly.type
_entity_poly.pdbx_seq_one_letter_code
_entity_poly.pdbx_strand_id
1 'polypeptide(L)'
;MTDTEPKDQTRTWKNYIPLMVLVALCALGATAILFYETNLSDWPRGMHLFMGFFLINFSMFKLFNIPGFADGFQMYDLLAQRFRPYAFVYPFLELGLGLAYLSQIALVPTYIFTIVLMSFGALGVFVALKRQLKINCACMGTVLDVPLSTVAVVEDLGMTAMAISMLLMR
;
A
#
# COMPACT_ATOMS: atom_id res chain seq x y z
N MET A 1 -32.19 -27.12 -13.55
CA MET A 1 -32.36 -26.53 -12.22
C MET A 1 -31.11 -26.89 -11.48
N THR A 2 -30.11 -26.03 -11.50
CA THR A 2 -28.89 -26.13 -10.73
C THR A 2 -28.79 -24.83 -9.96
N ASP A 3 -29.11 -24.95 -8.68
CA ASP A 3 -29.05 -23.87 -7.70
C ASP A 3 -27.60 -23.40 -7.59
N THR A 4 -27.29 -22.26 -8.20
CA THR A 4 -26.10 -21.48 -7.87
C THR A 4 -26.43 -20.63 -6.65
N GLU A 5 -26.28 -21.21 -5.47
CA GLU A 5 -26.22 -20.43 -4.23
C GLU A 5 -25.14 -19.33 -4.37
N PRO A 6 -25.46 -18.08 -4.05
CA PRO A 6 -24.45 -17.05 -3.92
C PRO A 6 -23.57 -17.47 -2.74
N LYS A 7 -22.30 -17.83 -3.00
CA LYS A 7 -21.30 -17.99 -1.96
C LYS A 7 -21.25 -16.68 -1.17
N ASP A 8 -21.90 -16.70 -0.03
CA ASP A 8 -21.75 -15.71 1.02
C ASP A 8 -20.26 -15.64 1.35
N GLN A 9 -19.61 -14.57 0.90
CA GLN A 9 -18.22 -14.31 1.23
C GLN A 9 -18.19 -13.92 2.70
N THR A 10 -18.28 -14.92 3.56
CA THR A 10 -17.99 -14.76 4.96
C THR A 10 -16.61 -14.12 5.05
N ARG A 11 -16.58 -12.91 5.56
CA ARG A 11 -15.41 -12.09 5.85
C ARG A 11 -14.52 -12.86 6.83
N THR A 12 -13.81 -13.86 6.33
CA THR A 12 -13.04 -14.79 7.15
C THR A 12 -11.70 -14.11 7.44
N TRP A 13 -11.32 -14.03 8.71
CA TRP A 13 -10.02 -13.54 9.18
C TRP A 13 -8.82 -14.10 8.38
N LYS A 14 -8.99 -15.29 7.81
CA LYS A 14 -7.99 -15.95 6.96
C LYS A 14 -7.57 -15.10 5.74
N ASN A 15 -8.45 -14.28 5.21
CA ASN A 15 -8.15 -13.43 4.06
C ASN A 15 -7.17 -12.29 4.41
N TYR A 16 -7.07 -11.92 5.70
CA TYR A 16 -6.15 -10.87 6.14
C TYR A 16 -4.78 -11.39 6.58
N ILE A 17 -4.61 -12.71 6.69
CA ILE A 17 -3.33 -13.33 7.11
C ILE A 17 -2.16 -12.83 6.26
N PRO A 18 -2.25 -12.78 4.92
CA PRO A 18 -1.11 -12.34 4.10
C PRO A 18 -0.72 -10.88 4.36
N LEU A 19 -1.70 -10.01 4.58
CA LEU A 19 -1.45 -8.61 4.94
C LEU A 19 -0.77 -8.51 6.30
N MET A 20 -1.25 -9.26 7.29
CA MET A 20 -0.65 -9.29 8.63
C MET A 20 0.78 -9.83 8.61
N VAL A 21 1.01 -10.89 7.82
CA VAL A 21 2.36 -11.46 7.65
C VAL A 21 3.30 -10.44 7.01
N LEU A 22 2.84 -9.73 5.98
CA LEU A 22 3.62 -8.69 5.32
C LEU A 22 3.98 -7.56 6.29
N VAL A 23 3.01 -7.05 7.03
CA VAL A 23 3.24 -6.01 8.05
C VAL A 23 4.24 -6.49 9.12
N ALA A 24 4.08 -7.73 9.58
CA ALA A 24 5.01 -8.33 10.55
C ALA A 24 6.43 -8.47 9.98
N LEU A 25 6.58 -8.91 8.73
CA LEU A 25 7.89 -9.00 8.07
C LEU A 25 8.56 -7.63 7.91
N CYS A 26 7.79 -6.60 7.53
CA CYS A 26 8.31 -5.23 7.45
C CYS A 26 8.79 -4.72 8.83
N ALA A 27 8.02 -4.98 9.89
CA ALA A 27 8.38 -4.62 11.25
C ALA A 27 9.62 -5.37 11.74
N LEU A 28 9.70 -6.69 11.48
CA LEU A 28 10.87 -7.50 11.81
C LEU A 28 12.11 -7.05 11.04
N GLY A 29 11.99 -6.74 9.76
CA GLY A 29 13.10 -6.20 8.96
C GLY A 29 13.61 -4.86 9.49
N ALA A 30 12.68 -3.95 9.82
CA ALA A 30 13.03 -2.66 10.41
C ALA A 30 13.74 -2.83 11.77
N THR A 31 13.21 -3.68 12.66
CA THR A 31 13.80 -3.94 13.97
C THR A 31 15.17 -4.63 13.87
N ALA A 32 15.33 -5.55 12.93
CA ALA A 32 16.62 -6.23 12.71
C ALA A 32 17.72 -5.24 12.31
N ILE A 33 17.42 -4.26 11.45
CA ILE A 33 18.38 -3.22 11.07
C ILE A 33 18.69 -2.30 12.25
N LEU A 34 17.67 -1.86 13.01
CA LEU A 34 17.89 -1.05 14.21
C LEU A 34 18.75 -1.78 15.25
N PHE A 35 18.55 -3.09 15.39
CA PHE A 35 19.38 -3.91 16.26
C PHE A 35 20.85 -3.95 15.80
N TYR A 36 21.07 -4.06 14.50
CA TYR A 36 22.40 -4.01 13.92
C TYR A 36 23.05 -2.63 14.08
N GLU A 37 22.31 -1.56 13.91
CA GLU A 37 22.76 -0.17 14.13
C GLU A 37 22.96 0.16 15.63
N THR A 38 22.69 -0.79 16.55
CA THR A 38 22.78 -0.65 18.03
C THR A 38 21.97 0.50 18.61
N ASN A 39 20.92 0.93 17.91
CA ASN A 39 20.09 2.07 18.31
C ASN A 39 18.58 1.75 18.21
N LEU A 40 18.13 0.79 19.03
CA LEU A 40 16.71 0.39 19.07
C LEU A 40 15.76 1.53 19.50
N SER A 41 16.29 2.58 20.11
CA SER A 41 15.50 3.71 20.58
C SER A 41 15.26 4.79 19.52
N ASP A 42 15.86 4.65 18.33
CA ASP A 42 15.67 5.60 17.23
C ASP A 42 14.33 5.36 16.53
N TRP A 43 13.26 5.84 17.14
CA TRP A 43 11.90 5.74 16.61
C TRP A 43 11.76 6.31 15.18
N PRO A 44 12.28 7.52 14.86
CA PRO A 44 12.25 8.06 13.51
C PRO A 44 12.90 7.13 12.48
N ARG A 45 14.05 6.58 12.79
CA ARG A 45 14.76 5.64 11.92
C ARG A 45 13.96 4.36 11.69
N GLY A 46 13.38 3.82 12.76
CA GLY A 46 12.50 2.64 12.69
C GLY A 46 11.29 2.86 11.80
N MET A 47 10.64 4.02 11.90
CA MET A 47 9.52 4.40 11.04
C MET A 47 9.93 4.47 9.56
N HIS A 48 11.07 5.08 9.23
CA HIS A 48 11.55 5.14 7.85
C HIS A 48 11.83 3.75 7.28
N LEU A 49 12.49 2.89 8.06
CA LEU A 49 12.76 1.52 7.64
C LEU A 49 11.46 0.75 7.40
N PHE A 50 10.49 0.86 8.32
CA PHE A 50 9.19 0.22 8.18
C PHE A 50 8.45 0.71 6.92
N MET A 51 8.34 2.04 6.74
CA MET A 51 7.69 2.65 5.58
C MET A 51 8.38 2.24 4.28
N GLY A 52 9.72 2.22 4.27
CA GLY A 52 10.50 1.81 3.12
C GLY A 52 10.26 0.35 2.73
N PHE A 53 10.36 -0.58 3.69
CA PHE A 53 10.07 -2.00 3.43
C PHE A 53 8.63 -2.22 2.99
N PHE A 54 7.69 -1.52 3.61
CA PHE A 54 6.27 -1.64 3.29
C PHE A 54 6.00 -1.25 1.83
N LEU A 55 6.44 -0.05 1.42
CA LEU A 55 6.26 0.44 0.04
C LEU A 55 6.96 -0.45 -1.00
N ILE A 56 8.16 -0.93 -0.71
CA ILE A 56 8.89 -1.84 -1.62
C ILE A 56 8.12 -3.15 -1.81
N ASN A 57 7.62 -3.74 -0.73
CA ASN A 57 6.86 -4.99 -0.84
C ASN A 57 5.56 -4.80 -1.62
N PHE A 58 4.80 -3.71 -1.36
CA PHE A 58 3.57 -3.44 -2.10
C PHE A 58 3.83 -3.11 -3.57
N SER A 59 4.86 -2.32 -3.87
CA SER A 59 5.25 -2.05 -5.26
C SER A 59 5.67 -3.34 -5.98
N MET A 60 6.39 -4.24 -5.31
CA MET A 60 6.79 -5.52 -5.88
C MET A 60 5.59 -6.35 -6.33
N PHE A 61 4.55 -6.47 -5.49
CA PHE A 61 3.33 -7.20 -5.89
C PHE A 61 2.65 -6.60 -7.12
N LYS A 62 2.62 -5.27 -7.24
CA LYS A 62 2.08 -4.55 -8.39
C LYS A 62 2.93 -4.76 -9.64
N LEU A 63 4.25 -4.83 -9.48
CA LEU A 63 5.21 -5.04 -10.56
C LEU A 63 5.18 -6.46 -11.15
N PHE A 64 4.79 -7.48 -10.40
CA PHE A 64 4.66 -8.84 -10.93
C PHE A 64 3.59 -8.96 -12.02
N ASN A 65 2.54 -8.13 -11.98
CA ASN A 65 1.51 -8.11 -13.00
C ASN A 65 1.03 -6.68 -13.24
N ILE A 66 1.86 -5.86 -13.86
CA ILE A 66 1.57 -4.45 -14.13
C ILE A 66 0.28 -4.25 -14.93
N PRO A 67 0.01 -5.02 -16.03
CA PRO A 67 -1.23 -4.86 -16.76
C PRO A 67 -2.46 -5.15 -15.91
N GLY A 68 -2.45 -6.25 -15.16
CA GLY A 68 -3.56 -6.62 -14.27
C GLY A 68 -3.76 -5.61 -13.14
N PHE A 69 -2.67 -5.09 -12.58
CA PHE A 69 -2.74 -3.98 -11.62
C PHE A 69 -3.35 -2.73 -12.26
N ALA A 70 -2.86 -2.30 -13.44
CA ALA A 70 -3.33 -1.10 -14.11
C ALA A 70 -4.83 -1.17 -14.44
N ASP A 71 -5.32 -2.32 -14.92
CA ASP A 71 -6.72 -2.54 -15.23
C ASP A 71 -7.61 -2.47 -13.96
N GLY A 72 -7.17 -3.07 -12.86
CA GLY A 72 -7.88 -2.99 -11.58
C GLY A 72 -7.82 -1.59 -10.96
N PHE A 73 -6.66 -0.93 -11.01
CA PHE A 73 -6.43 0.39 -10.45
C PHE A 73 -7.28 1.46 -11.13
N GLN A 74 -7.46 1.37 -12.45
CA GLN A 74 -8.35 2.26 -13.20
C GLN A 74 -9.82 2.20 -12.76
N MET A 75 -10.26 1.10 -12.15
CA MET A 75 -11.66 0.99 -11.73
C MET A 75 -12.01 1.94 -10.58
N TYR A 76 -11.02 2.33 -9.76
CA TYR A 76 -11.27 3.13 -8.57
C TYR A 76 -10.41 4.38 -8.42
N ASP A 77 -9.20 4.41 -8.95
CA ASP A 77 -8.35 5.59 -8.84
C ASP A 77 -8.78 6.69 -9.81
N LEU A 78 -8.98 7.90 -9.27
CA LEU A 78 -9.53 9.04 -10.02
C LEU A 78 -8.61 9.52 -11.14
N LEU A 79 -7.29 9.46 -10.93
CA LEU A 79 -6.31 9.90 -11.91
C LEU A 79 -6.09 8.84 -12.98
N ALA A 80 -6.02 7.57 -12.58
CA ALA A 80 -5.86 6.45 -13.49
C ALA A 80 -7.08 6.28 -14.43
N GLN A 81 -8.30 6.61 -13.97
CA GLN A 81 -9.50 6.66 -14.82
C GLN A 81 -9.35 7.68 -15.95
N ARG A 82 -8.69 8.81 -15.70
CA ARG A 82 -8.51 9.88 -16.69
C ARG A 82 -7.27 9.71 -17.55
N PHE A 83 -6.20 9.12 -16.96
CA PHE A 83 -4.89 9.00 -17.60
C PHE A 83 -4.28 7.62 -17.32
N ARG A 84 -4.56 6.66 -18.21
CA ARG A 84 -4.12 5.26 -18.06
C ARG A 84 -2.61 5.07 -17.87
N PRO A 85 -1.70 5.81 -18.54
CA PRO A 85 -0.27 5.66 -18.30
C PRO A 85 0.16 5.86 -16.84
N TYR A 86 -0.57 6.66 -16.07
CA TYR A 86 -0.32 6.84 -14.64
C TYR A 86 -0.40 5.52 -13.87
N ALA A 87 -1.37 4.64 -14.21
CA ALA A 87 -1.50 3.34 -13.56
C ALA A 87 -0.28 2.44 -13.77
N PHE A 88 0.41 2.56 -14.90
CA PHE A 88 1.65 1.82 -15.17
C PHE A 88 2.86 2.41 -14.44
N VAL A 89 2.88 3.71 -14.20
CA VAL A 89 3.99 4.41 -13.52
C VAL A 89 3.86 4.31 -12.00
N TYR A 90 2.64 4.19 -11.48
CA TYR A 90 2.35 4.20 -10.05
C TYR A 90 3.21 3.22 -9.21
N PRO A 91 3.38 1.93 -9.59
CA PRO A 91 4.24 1.01 -8.84
C PRO A 91 5.70 1.44 -8.75
N PHE A 92 6.20 2.11 -9.79
CA PHE A 92 7.57 2.63 -9.80
C PHE A 92 7.73 3.86 -8.90
N LEU A 93 6.68 4.71 -8.80
CA LEU A 93 6.67 5.82 -7.86
C LEU A 93 6.71 5.32 -6.41
N GLU A 94 5.93 4.29 -6.08
CA GLU A 94 5.97 3.65 -4.76
C GLU A 94 7.34 3.04 -4.47
N LEU A 95 7.90 2.31 -5.44
CA LEU A 95 9.24 1.74 -5.29
C LEU A 95 10.28 2.83 -5.01
N GLY A 96 10.22 3.93 -5.77
CA GLY A 96 11.10 5.08 -5.58
C GLY A 96 10.97 5.71 -4.20
N LEU A 97 9.73 5.88 -3.69
CA LEU A 97 9.47 6.35 -2.34
C LEU A 97 10.03 5.38 -1.28
N GLY A 98 9.80 4.07 -1.45
CA GLY A 98 10.33 3.06 -0.54
C GLY A 98 11.85 3.10 -0.46
N LEU A 99 12.55 3.22 -1.58
CA LEU A 99 13.99 3.36 -1.65
C LEU A 99 14.48 4.69 -1.02
N ALA A 100 13.74 5.79 -1.22
CA ALA A 100 14.05 7.08 -0.62
C ALA A 100 13.95 7.04 0.93
N TYR A 101 12.94 6.33 1.47
CA TYR A 101 12.85 6.12 2.92
C TYR A 101 14.01 5.27 3.47
N LEU A 102 14.36 4.17 2.82
CA LEU A 102 15.47 3.31 3.27
C LEU A 102 16.82 4.03 3.22
N SER A 103 17.06 4.79 2.15
CA SER A 103 18.30 5.55 1.97
C SER A 103 18.35 6.85 2.75
N GLN A 104 17.23 7.29 3.35
CA GLN A 104 17.08 8.57 4.04
C GLN A 104 17.43 9.80 3.18
N ILE A 105 17.34 9.67 1.86
CA ILE A 105 17.62 10.75 0.93
C ILE A 105 16.38 11.66 0.82
N ALA A 106 16.60 12.98 0.95
CA ALA A 106 15.58 14.00 0.73
C ALA A 106 14.24 13.71 1.45
N LEU A 107 14.28 13.42 2.75
CA LEU A 107 13.13 12.98 3.55
C LEU A 107 11.93 13.91 3.47
N VAL A 108 12.12 15.25 3.51
CA VAL A 108 10.99 16.20 3.45
C VAL A 108 10.23 16.12 2.13
N PRO A 109 10.87 16.19 0.96
CA PRO A 109 10.19 15.91 -0.31
C PRO A 109 9.52 14.54 -0.32
N THR A 110 10.17 13.51 0.22
CA THR A 110 9.63 12.14 0.29
C THR A 110 8.34 12.08 1.09
N TYR A 111 8.27 12.72 2.27
CA TYR A 111 7.03 12.80 3.06
C TYR A 111 5.91 13.50 2.28
N ILE A 112 6.21 14.67 1.70
CA ILE A 112 5.22 15.45 0.96
C ILE A 112 4.69 14.63 -0.22
N PHE A 113 5.57 13.99 -0.96
CA PHE A 113 5.19 13.19 -2.12
C PHE A 113 4.38 11.95 -1.70
N THR A 114 4.76 11.28 -0.60
CA THR A 114 3.99 10.17 -0.03
C THR A 114 2.59 10.63 0.38
N ILE A 115 2.46 11.75 1.10
CA ILE A 115 1.17 12.30 1.52
C ILE A 115 0.29 12.59 0.31
N VAL A 116 0.82 13.25 -0.71
CA VAL A 116 0.06 13.58 -1.92
C VAL A 116 -0.36 12.31 -2.66
N LEU A 117 0.58 11.41 -2.97
CA LEU A 117 0.33 10.19 -3.75
C LEU A 117 -0.70 9.29 -3.05
N MET A 118 -0.49 9.00 -1.76
CA MET A 118 -1.35 8.08 -0.99
C MET A 118 -2.72 8.71 -0.66
N SER A 119 -2.79 10.03 -0.44
CA SER A 119 -4.08 10.70 -0.25
C SER A 119 -4.95 10.63 -1.50
N PHE A 120 -4.37 10.76 -2.69
CA PHE A 120 -5.11 10.57 -3.94
C PHE A 120 -5.62 9.14 -4.10
N GLY A 121 -4.81 8.12 -3.80
CA GLY A 121 -5.22 6.73 -3.76
C GLY A 121 -6.38 6.49 -2.79
N ALA A 122 -6.25 6.97 -1.55
CA ALA A 122 -7.28 6.87 -0.51
C ALA A 122 -8.61 7.50 -0.96
N LEU A 123 -8.57 8.68 -1.60
CA LEU A 123 -9.77 9.34 -2.15
C LEU A 123 -10.46 8.46 -3.21
N GLY A 124 -9.68 7.85 -4.11
CA GLY A 124 -10.19 6.92 -5.12
C GLY A 124 -10.92 5.75 -4.50
N VAL A 125 -10.28 5.10 -3.50
CA VAL A 125 -10.89 3.97 -2.76
C VAL A 125 -12.17 4.41 -2.03
N PHE A 126 -12.18 5.59 -1.40
CA PHE A 126 -13.36 6.10 -0.71
C PHE A 126 -14.55 6.34 -1.64
N VAL A 127 -14.28 6.87 -2.84
CA VAL A 127 -15.30 7.05 -3.89
C VAL A 127 -15.83 5.70 -4.38
N ALA A 128 -14.93 4.73 -4.59
CA ALA A 128 -15.31 3.37 -5.01
C ALA A 128 -16.20 2.67 -3.98
N LEU A 129 -15.88 2.83 -2.68
CA LEU A 129 -16.69 2.31 -1.57
C LEU A 129 -18.08 2.92 -1.53
N LYS A 130 -18.21 4.25 -1.71
CA LYS A 130 -19.50 4.91 -1.79
C LYS A 130 -20.35 4.43 -2.97
N ARG A 131 -19.71 4.06 -4.08
CA ARG A 131 -20.37 3.53 -5.28
C ARG A 131 -20.66 2.03 -5.16
N GLN A 132 -20.37 1.37 -4.05
CA GLN A 132 -20.55 -0.06 -3.81
C GLN A 132 -19.92 -0.95 -4.91
N LEU A 133 -18.81 -0.50 -5.50
CA LEU A 133 -18.11 -1.28 -6.49
C LEU A 133 -17.48 -2.50 -5.80
N LYS A 134 -17.94 -3.70 -6.15
CA LYS A 134 -17.32 -4.96 -5.72
C LYS A 134 -16.05 -5.19 -6.56
N ILE A 135 -14.94 -4.63 -6.14
CA ILE A 135 -13.66 -4.76 -6.84
C ILE A 135 -12.71 -5.57 -5.96
N ASN A 136 -12.10 -6.60 -6.52
CA ASN A 136 -11.02 -7.33 -5.84
C ASN A 136 -9.73 -6.52 -5.91
N CYS A 137 -8.88 -6.64 -4.88
CA CYS A 137 -7.67 -5.84 -4.80
C CYS A 137 -6.72 -6.12 -5.95
N ALA A 138 -6.48 -5.10 -6.78
CA ALA A 138 -5.46 -5.16 -7.83
C ALA A 138 -4.03 -5.16 -7.24
N CYS A 139 -3.86 -4.71 -6.00
CA CYS A 139 -2.56 -4.54 -5.35
C CYS A 139 -1.86 -5.86 -5.00
N MET A 140 -2.63 -6.91 -4.72
CA MET A 140 -2.09 -8.24 -4.35
C MET A 140 -2.25 -9.28 -5.46
N GLY A 141 -2.59 -8.84 -6.68
CA GLY A 141 -2.73 -9.67 -7.86
C GLY A 141 -3.87 -10.68 -7.77
N THR A 142 -3.85 -11.67 -8.65
CA THR A 142 -4.83 -12.76 -8.71
C THR A 142 -4.61 -13.83 -7.63
N VAL A 143 -3.66 -13.63 -6.71
CA VAL A 143 -3.21 -14.64 -5.75
C VAL A 143 -4.07 -14.64 -4.48
N LEU A 144 -4.73 -13.54 -4.14
CA LEU A 144 -5.45 -13.40 -2.88
C LEU A 144 -6.80 -12.70 -3.06
N ASP A 145 -7.89 -13.38 -2.68
CA ASP A 145 -9.25 -12.85 -2.62
C ASP A 145 -9.44 -11.95 -1.38
N VAL A 146 -8.69 -10.85 -1.30
CA VAL A 146 -8.84 -9.86 -0.23
C VAL A 146 -9.72 -8.72 -0.71
N PRO A 147 -10.71 -8.25 0.08
CA PRO A 147 -11.52 -7.11 -0.33
C PRO A 147 -10.64 -5.88 -0.52
N LEU A 148 -10.65 -5.31 -1.73
CA LEU A 148 -9.89 -4.14 -2.16
C LEU A 148 -9.86 -3.03 -1.10
N SER A 149 -11.02 -2.75 -0.53
CA SER A 149 -11.24 -1.64 0.37
C SER A 149 -10.34 -1.65 1.61
N THR A 150 -10.07 -2.82 2.17
CA THR A 150 -9.33 -2.90 3.43
C THR A 150 -7.82 -2.76 3.20
N VAL A 151 -7.28 -3.44 2.19
CA VAL A 151 -5.83 -3.41 1.92
C VAL A 151 -5.41 -2.04 1.45
N ALA A 152 -6.11 -1.46 0.46
CA ALA A 152 -5.80 -0.14 -0.07
C ALA A 152 -5.98 0.97 0.99
N VAL A 153 -7.03 0.88 1.83
CA VAL A 153 -7.21 1.84 2.93
C VAL A 153 -6.08 1.74 3.95
N VAL A 154 -5.67 0.54 4.34
CA VAL A 154 -4.55 0.35 5.29
C VAL A 154 -3.24 0.86 4.70
N GLU A 155 -2.97 0.57 3.43
CA GLU A 155 -1.81 1.06 2.70
C GLU A 155 -1.81 2.59 2.64
N ASP A 156 -2.83 3.17 1.99
CA ASP A 156 -2.86 4.60 1.69
C ASP A 156 -2.99 5.47 2.94
N LEU A 157 -3.95 5.17 3.83
CA LEU A 157 -4.15 5.96 5.05
C LEU A 157 -3.05 5.73 6.08
N GLY A 158 -2.57 4.48 6.22
CA GLY A 158 -1.48 4.16 7.13
C GLY A 158 -0.20 4.92 6.76
N MET A 159 0.18 4.87 5.47
CA MET A 159 1.36 5.58 4.97
C MET A 159 1.21 7.10 5.05
N THR A 160 0.02 7.63 4.72
CA THR A 160 -0.26 9.06 4.86
C THR A 160 -0.13 9.52 6.32
N ALA A 161 -0.73 8.80 7.27
CA ALA A 161 -0.67 9.13 8.68
C ALA A 161 0.76 9.09 9.23
N MET A 162 1.53 8.07 8.86
CA MET A 162 2.94 7.96 9.25
C MET A 162 3.78 9.10 8.64
N ALA A 163 3.60 9.42 7.36
CA ALA A 163 4.32 10.51 6.70
C ALA A 163 4.01 11.88 7.33
N ILE A 164 2.72 12.15 7.67
CA ILE A 164 2.32 13.37 8.37
C ILE A 164 2.96 13.42 9.75
N SER A 165 2.89 12.33 10.53
CA SER A 165 3.47 12.31 11.88
C SER A 165 4.98 12.58 11.84
N MET A 166 5.70 11.98 10.89
CA MET A 166 7.13 12.20 10.71
C MET A 166 7.47 13.62 10.26
N LEU A 167 6.61 14.22 9.43
CA LEU A 167 6.79 15.61 9.01
C LEU A 167 6.58 16.60 10.18
N LEU A 168 5.63 16.29 11.08
CA LEU A 168 5.34 17.12 12.26
C LEU A 168 6.35 16.97 13.40
N MET A 169 7.02 15.81 13.50
CA MET A 169 8.02 15.52 14.53
C MET A 169 9.42 16.08 14.21
N ARG A 170 9.60 16.62 13.03
CA ARG A 170 10.86 17.18 12.54
C ARG A 170 11.01 18.66 12.90
#